data_6589f92034e1a1b5987756d92ebc6725
#
_entry.id   6589f92034e1a1b5987756d92ebc6725
#
_cell.length_a   1.000
_cell.length_b   1.000
_cell.length_c   1.000
_cell.angle_alpha   90.00
_cell.angle_beta   90.00
_cell.angle_gamma   90.00
#
_symmetry.space_group_name_H-M   'P 1'
#
loop_
_entity.id
_entity.type
_entity.pdbx_description
1 polymer ?
#
loop_
_entity_poly.entity_id
_entity_poly.type
_entity_poly.pdbx_seq_one_letter_code
_entity_poly.pdbx_strand_id
1 'polypeptide(L)'
;TWKSRGLGDVYKRQLKYNSDKSYWDEWFPAEFVVESFPGQFRNWFYSLLAMSTMLENKPPFKNLLGHALVRAEDGREMHKSWGNAIWFDDAAEKMGVDVMRWMYALQNPEHNLLFGYSIGNEIRKKLIQLWNSYSFFATYASVDGYDPYKNKVNYIDFSIMDKWIISKLNVFIRDCNSSLEQFRSDIMMRKFDLFLDDLSNWYIRRSRRRFWKSEDDLDKQTAYQVLYECLTTVI
;
A
#
# COMPACT_ATOMS: atom_id res chain seq x y z
N THR A 1 -16.81 12.18 29.75
CA THR A 1 -18.20 11.96 29.31
C THR A 1 -18.46 12.43 27.88
N TRP A 2 -17.77 13.44 27.41
CA TRP A 2 -17.90 13.91 26.01
C TRP A 2 -17.35 12.92 24.98
N LYS A 3 -16.35 12.12 25.34
CA LYS A 3 -15.72 11.15 24.45
C LYS A 3 -16.52 9.87 24.20
N SER A 4 -17.46 9.51 25.09
CA SER A 4 -18.26 8.29 24.94
C SER A 4 -19.57 8.51 24.19
N ARG A 5 -19.97 9.74 23.94
CA ARG A 5 -21.18 10.09 23.15
C ARG A 5 -20.97 10.01 21.63
N GLY A 6 -19.72 9.85 21.20
CA GLY A 6 -19.33 10.01 19.80
C GLY A 6 -20.00 9.06 18.81
N LEU A 7 -20.17 7.79 19.15
CA LEU A 7 -20.66 6.79 18.19
C LEU A 7 -22.14 6.95 17.87
N GLY A 8 -23.00 7.17 18.89
CA GLY A 8 -24.42 7.36 18.66
C GLY A 8 -24.75 8.67 17.94
N ASP A 9 -24.02 9.76 18.24
CA ASP A 9 -24.20 11.07 17.59
C ASP A 9 -23.65 11.08 16.17
N VAL A 10 -22.53 10.39 15.89
CA VAL A 10 -21.98 10.26 14.54
C VAL A 10 -22.97 9.58 13.61
N TYR A 11 -23.51 8.43 14.01
CA TYR A 11 -24.49 7.73 13.17
C TYR A 11 -25.77 8.48 12.98
N LYS A 12 -26.36 9.04 14.04
CA LYS A 12 -27.66 9.70 13.96
C LYS A 12 -27.62 11.07 13.29
N ARG A 13 -26.56 11.87 13.56
CA ARG A 13 -26.46 13.24 13.08
C ARG A 13 -25.71 13.34 11.76
N GLN A 14 -24.55 12.74 11.65
CA GLN A 14 -23.71 12.85 10.45
C GLN A 14 -24.31 12.08 9.27
N LEU A 15 -24.81 10.87 9.51
CA LEU A 15 -25.46 10.05 8.48
C LEU A 15 -26.96 10.34 8.34
N LYS A 16 -27.46 11.37 9.02
CA LYS A 16 -28.84 11.88 8.88
C LYS A 16 -29.94 10.83 9.11
N TYR A 17 -29.75 9.88 9.99
CA TYR A 17 -30.65 8.75 10.23
C TYR A 17 -32.13 9.14 10.34
N ASN A 18 -32.43 10.23 11.08
CA ASN A 18 -33.81 10.71 11.31
C ASN A 18 -34.26 11.78 10.31
N SER A 19 -33.37 12.40 9.56
CA SER A 19 -33.69 13.58 8.74
C SER A 19 -33.63 13.30 7.24
N ASP A 20 -32.91 12.28 6.81
CA ASP A 20 -32.73 11.95 5.40
C ASP A 20 -32.45 10.45 5.24
N LYS A 21 -33.51 9.67 5.14
CA LYS A 21 -33.44 8.21 5.05
C LYS A 21 -32.72 7.74 3.77
N SER A 22 -32.87 8.49 2.67
CA SER A 22 -32.18 8.16 1.40
C SER A 22 -30.66 8.26 1.55
N TYR A 23 -30.17 9.33 2.18
CA TYR A 23 -28.76 9.50 2.48
C TYR A 23 -28.25 8.43 3.45
N TRP A 24 -29.04 8.08 4.48
CA TRP A 24 -28.71 6.99 5.39
C TRP A 24 -28.53 5.65 4.66
N ASP A 25 -29.47 5.29 3.80
CA ASP A 25 -29.46 4.02 3.08
C ASP A 25 -28.33 3.90 2.06
N GLU A 26 -27.78 5.03 1.58
CA GLU A 26 -26.58 5.08 0.74
C GLU A 26 -25.32 4.72 1.54
N TRP A 27 -25.23 5.15 2.81
CA TRP A 27 -24.02 5.01 3.63
C TRP A 27 -24.07 3.87 4.65
N PHE A 28 -25.22 3.28 4.85
CA PHE A 28 -25.40 2.18 5.79
C PHE A 28 -25.90 0.91 5.09
N PRO A 29 -25.31 -0.27 5.36
CA PRO A 29 -24.18 -0.53 6.23
C PRO A 29 -22.84 -0.06 5.62
N ALA A 30 -21.82 0.19 6.45
CA ALA A 30 -20.49 0.56 6.00
C ALA A 30 -19.90 -0.55 5.09
N GLU A 31 -19.23 -0.17 3.99
CA GLU A 31 -18.57 -1.14 3.12
C GLU A 31 -17.45 -1.88 3.82
N PHE A 32 -16.67 -1.17 4.63
CA PHE A 32 -15.48 -1.71 5.27
C PHE A 32 -15.25 -1.06 6.63
N VAL A 33 -14.92 -1.90 7.62
CA VAL A 33 -14.54 -1.48 8.96
C VAL A 33 -13.22 -2.17 9.32
N VAL A 34 -12.30 -1.40 9.90
CA VAL A 34 -11.01 -1.91 10.40
C VAL A 34 -10.77 -1.43 11.81
N GLU A 35 -10.40 -2.34 12.71
CA GLU A 35 -10.08 -2.01 14.10
C GLU A 35 -9.28 -3.11 14.78
N SER A 36 -8.60 -2.76 15.88
CA SER A 36 -7.89 -3.72 16.74
C SER A 36 -8.86 -4.68 17.39
N PHE A 37 -8.90 -5.91 16.92
CA PHE A 37 -9.87 -6.90 17.39
C PHE A 37 -9.70 -7.27 18.87
N PRO A 38 -8.49 -7.52 19.39
CA PRO A 38 -8.33 -7.91 20.81
C PRO A 38 -8.84 -6.86 21.80
N GLY A 39 -8.68 -5.57 21.49
CA GLY A 39 -9.09 -4.48 22.39
C GLY A 39 -10.54 -4.06 22.23
N GLN A 40 -11.09 -4.16 21.04
CA GLN A 40 -12.38 -3.54 20.68
C GLN A 40 -13.55 -4.52 20.58
N PHE A 41 -13.30 -5.82 20.69
CA PHE A 41 -14.36 -6.83 20.58
C PHE A 41 -15.49 -6.63 21.60
N ARG A 42 -15.16 -6.34 22.85
CA ARG A 42 -16.12 -6.10 23.95
C ARG A 42 -16.51 -4.63 24.11
N ASN A 43 -15.98 -3.73 23.28
CA ASN A 43 -16.21 -2.31 23.42
C ASN A 43 -16.86 -1.75 22.13
N TRP A 44 -16.05 -1.30 21.18
CA TRP A 44 -16.55 -0.62 19.98
C TRP A 44 -17.38 -1.53 19.08
N PHE A 45 -16.92 -2.74 18.78
CA PHE A 45 -17.68 -3.69 17.96
C PHE A 45 -18.99 -4.10 18.63
N TYR A 46 -18.96 -4.37 19.93
CA TYR A 46 -20.19 -4.69 20.67
C TYR A 46 -21.20 -3.55 20.61
N SER A 47 -20.76 -2.32 20.87
CA SER A 47 -21.63 -1.15 20.83
C SER A 47 -22.22 -0.91 19.43
N LEU A 48 -21.39 -1.07 18.40
CA LEU A 48 -21.80 -0.90 17.01
C LEU A 48 -22.85 -1.95 16.61
N LEU A 49 -22.60 -3.22 16.92
CA LEU A 49 -23.54 -4.31 16.65
C LEU A 49 -24.86 -4.14 17.42
N ALA A 50 -24.79 -3.82 18.71
CA ALA A 50 -25.98 -3.62 19.54
C ALA A 50 -26.86 -2.47 19.00
N MET A 51 -26.24 -1.33 18.67
CA MET A 51 -26.96 -0.18 18.08
C MET A 51 -27.59 -0.52 16.75
N SER A 52 -26.85 -1.16 15.86
CA SER A 52 -27.34 -1.51 14.53
C SER A 52 -28.48 -2.52 14.61
N THR A 53 -28.38 -3.50 15.48
CA THR A 53 -29.44 -4.49 15.72
C THR A 53 -30.72 -3.82 16.24
N MET A 54 -30.59 -2.92 17.23
CA MET A 54 -31.73 -2.24 17.81
C MET A 54 -32.40 -1.23 16.84
N LEU A 55 -31.64 -0.56 15.99
CA LEU A 55 -32.16 0.49 15.12
C LEU A 55 -32.64 -0.04 13.77
N GLU A 56 -31.91 -0.96 13.17
CA GLU A 56 -32.11 -1.40 11.78
C GLU A 56 -32.30 -2.91 11.64
N ASN A 57 -32.03 -3.69 12.68
CA ASN A 57 -32.01 -5.16 12.63
C ASN A 57 -31.12 -5.70 11.49
N LYS A 58 -29.99 -5.05 11.24
CA LYS A 58 -29.03 -5.38 10.18
C LYS A 58 -27.60 -5.30 10.70
N PRO A 59 -26.64 -6.01 10.06
CA PRO A 59 -25.22 -5.82 10.37
C PRO A 59 -24.79 -4.37 10.05
N PRO A 60 -23.90 -3.77 10.85
CA PRO A 60 -23.46 -2.38 10.64
C PRO A 60 -22.40 -2.24 9.53
N PHE A 61 -21.86 -3.33 9.02
CA PHE A 61 -20.83 -3.35 7.98
C PHE A 61 -20.96 -4.58 7.08
N LYS A 62 -20.44 -4.46 5.86
CA LYS A 62 -20.36 -5.58 4.90
C LYS A 62 -19.08 -6.38 5.09
N ASN A 63 -17.98 -5.70 5.35
CA ASN A 63 -16.65 -6.29 5.54
C ASN A 63 -16.00 -5.77 6.82
N LEU A 64 -15.33 -6.66 7.54
CA LEU A 64 -14.61 -6.37 8.77
C LEU A 64 -13.18 -6.91 8.67
N LEU A 65 -12.20 -6.03 8.85
CA LEU A 65 -10.82 -6.42 9.06
C LEU A 65 -10.45 -6.20 10.53
N GLY A 66 -10.39 -7.29 11.29
CA GLY A 66 -9.83 -7.27 12.64
C GLY A 66 -8.31 -7.42 12.57
N HIS A 67 -7.57 -6.54 13.22
CA HIS A 67 -6.11 -6.64 13.29
C HIS A 67 -5.62 -6.86 14.72
N ALA A 68 -4.42 -7.45 14.85
CA ALA A 68 -3.74 -7.65 16.11
C ALA A 68 -3.09 -6.34 16.63
N LEU A 69 -2.23 -6.43 17.64
CA LEU A 69 -1.65 -5.27 18.31
C LEU A 69 -0.35 -4.81 17.63
N VAL A 70 -0.02 -3.54 17.83
CA VAL A 70 1.31 -3.00 17.55
C VAL A 70 2.14 -3.13 18.83
N ARG A 71 3.30 -3.79 18.73
CA ARG A 71 4.24 -4.01 19.84
C ARG A 71 5.60 -3.39 19.53
N ALA A 72 6.38 -3.18 20.58
CA ALA A 72 7.77 -2.77 20.41
C ALA A 72 8.56 -3.84 19.64
N GLU A 73 9.70 -3.47 19.09
CA GLU A 73 10.55 -4.30 18.26
C GLU A 73 11.02 -5.60 18.94
N ASP A 74 11.12 -5.56 20.27
CA ASP A 74 11.44 -6.73 21.13
C ASP A 74 10.21 -7.60 21.47
N GLY A 75 9.04 -7.28 20.94
CA GLY A 75 7.79 -8.01 21.16
C GLY A 75 7.01 -7.62 22.40
N ARG A 76 7.55 -6.74 23.27
CA ARG A 76 6.84 -6.25 24.45
C ARG A 76 5.78 -5.23 24.07
N GLU A 77 4.81 -5.03 24.95
CA GLU A 77 3.84 -3.94 24.80
C GLU A 77 4.53 -2.57 24.92
N MET A 78 4.05 -1.60 24.15
CA MET A 78 4.55 -0.24 24.24
C MET A 78 3.77 0.53 25.33
N HIS A 79 4.47 0.95 26.38
CA HIS A 79 3.92 1.78 27.43
C HIS A 79 4.75 3.05 27.65
N LYS A 80 4.07 4.18 27.81
CA LYS A 80 4.72 5.47 28.09
C LYS A 80 5.59 5.41 29.35
N SER A 81 5.08 4.75 30.40
CA SER A 81 5.77 4.60 31.67
C SER A 81 7.03 3.72 31.61
N TRP A 82 7.16 2.88 30.59
CA TRP A 82 8.34 2.03 30.38
C TRP A 82 9.39 2.68 29.49
N GLY A 83 9.07 3.85 28.90
CA GLY A 83 9.98 4.55 28.00
C GLY A 83 10.21 3.88 26.65
N ASN A 84 9.44 2.83 26.30
CA ASN A 84 9.54 2.10 25.05
C ASN A 84 8.46 2.45 24.03
N ALA A 85 7.60 3.43 24.32
CA ALA A 85 6.61 3.93 23.38
C ALA A 85 7.28 4.87 22.36
N ILE A 86 7.09 4.59 21.09
CA ILE A 86 7.54 5.45 19.98
C ILE A 86 6.39 6.36 19.61
N TRP A 87 6.63 7.67 19.67
CA TRP A 87 5.66 8.68 19.27
C TRP A 87 5.61 8.81 17.75
N PHE A 88 4.45 9.16 17.23
CA PHE A 88 4.25 9.32 15.79
C PHE A 88 5.22 10.35 15.18
N ASP A 89 5.33 11.52 15.79
CA ASP A 89 6.18 12.60 15.28
C ASP A 89 7.66 12.19 15.27
N ASP A 90 8.13 11.51 16.32
CA ASP A 90 9.49 10.98 16.38
C ASP A 90 9.73 9.91 15.31
N ALA A 91 8.76 9.04 15.07
CA ALA A 91 8.85 8.02 14.02
C ALA A 91 8.84 8.65 12.63
N ALA A 92 7.96 9.62 12.39
CA ALA A 92 7.85 10.33 11.13
C ALA A 92 9.16 11.05 10.76
N GLU A 93 9.79 11.72 11.74
CA GLU A 93 11.08 12.40 11.56
C GLU A 93 12.23 11.40 11.31
N LYS A 94 12.32 10.34 12.11
CA LYS A 94 13.48 9.44 12.08
C LYS A 94 13.42 8.39 10.97
N MET A 95 12.25 7.84 10.68
CA MET A 95 12.13 6.78 9.66
C MET A 95 11.36 7.21 8.41
N GLY A 96 10.53 8.22 8.50
CA GLY A 96 9.68 8.69 7.40
C GLY A 96 8.32 7.99 7.35
N VAL A 97 7.30 8.75 6.95
CA VAL A 97 5.91 8.27 6.90
C VAL A 97 5.72 7.17 5.89
N ASP A 98 6.39 7.21 4.72
CA ASP A 98 6.29 6.18 3.70
C ASP A 98 6.84 4.84 4.17
N VAL A 99 7.92 4.85 4.94
CA VAL A 99 8.45 3.63 5.58
C VAL A 99 7.42 3.05 6.55
N MET A 100 6.79 3.90 7.36
CA MET A 100 5.75 3.46 8.30
C MET A 100 4.55 2.86 7.56
N ARG A 101 4.07 3.52 6.51
CA ARG A 101 2.95 3.02 5.68
C ARG A 101 3.28 1.67 5.06
N TRP A 102 4.51 1.52 4.55
CA TRP A 102 4.98 0.24 4.00
C TRP A 102 5.02 -0.86 5.05
N MET A 103 5.52 -0.55 6.27
CA MET A 103 5.50 -1.50 7.40
C MET A 103 4.10 -2.02 7.68
N TYR A 104 3.13 -1.11 7.79
CA TYR A 104 1.73 -1.47 8.05
C TYR A 104 1.12 -2.26 6.89
N ALA A 105 1.38 -1.87 5.65
CA ALA A 105 0.83 -2.56 4.49
C ALA A 105 1.41 -3.98 4.29
N LEU A 106 2.67 -4.20 4.68
CA LEU A 106 3.33 -5.50 4.61
C LEU A 106 2.91 -6.47 5.73
N GLN A 107 2.30 -5.94 6.80
CA GLN A 107 1.92 -6.72 7.97
C GLN A 107 0.75 -7.65 7.67
N ASN A 108 0.87 -8.93 8.06
CA ASN A 108 -0.29 -9.79 8.18
C ASN A 108 -1.13 -9.33 9.38
N PRO A 109 -2.39 -8.91 9.17
CA PRO A 109 -3.23 -8.36 10.23
C PRO A 109 -3.53 -9.34 11.37
N GLU A 110 -3.41 -10.64 11.14
CA GLU A 110 -3.64 -11.69 12.15
C GLU A 110 -2.54 -11.73 13.23
N HIS A 111 -1.37 -11.15 12.96
CA HIS A 111 -0.22 -11.17 13.85
C HIS A 111 0.11 -9.78 14.38
N ASN A 112 0.73 -9.73 15.58
CA ASN A 112 1.20 -8.47 16.12
C ASN A 112 2.27 -7.84 15.23
N LEU A 113 2.12 -6.55 14.93
CA LEU A 113 3.16 -5.77 14.25
C LEU A 113 4.27 -5.43 15.24
N LEU A 114 5.49 -5.81 14.93
CA LEU A 114 6.68 -5.32 15.64
C LEU A 114 7.10 -3.99 15.02
N PHE A 115 6.99 -2.92 15.80
CA PHE A 115 7.29 -1.57 15.35
C PHE A 115 8.58 -1.06 15.98
N GLY A 116 9.54 -0.69 15.13
CA GLY A 116 10.82 -0.17 15.58
C GLY A 116 11.71 0.32 14.44
N TYR A 117 12.79 0.99 14.81
CA TYR A 117 13.65 1.67 13.85
C TYR A 117 14.52 0.72 13.02
N SER A 118 14.92 -0.45 13.55
CA SER A 118 15.69 -1.41 12.78
C SER A 118 14.86 -2.05 11.68
N ILE A 119 13.62 -2.41 11.97
CA ILE A 119 12.67 -2.91 10.95
C ILE A 119 12.39 -1.82 9.91
N GLY A 120 12.17 -0.57 10.36
CA GLY A 120 12.00 0.57 9.47
C GLY A 120 13.19 0.78 8.53
N ASN A 121 14.42 0.58 9.00
CA ASN A 121 15.62 0.69 8.17
C ASN A 121 15.71 -0.39 7.09
N GLU A 122 15.26 -1.62 7.36
CA GLU A 122 15.20 -2.67 6.34
C GLU A 122 14.18 -2.31 5.23
N ILE A 123 13.02 -1.80 5.61
CA ILE A 123 11.99 -1.36 4.65
C ILE A 123 12.49 -0.15 3.84
N ARG A 124 13.20 0.78 4.48
CA ARG A 124 13.79 1.93 3.77
C ARG A 124 14.68 1.50 2.60
N LYS A 125 15.39 0.38 2.69
CA LYS A 125 16.20 -0.15 1.59
C LYS A 125 15.37 -0.45 0.35
N LYS A 126 14.15 -0.95 0.52
CA LYS A 126 13.21 -1.21 -0.59
C LYS A 126 12.72 0.08 -1.24
N LEU A 127 12.36 1.09 -0.44
CA LEU A 127 12.02 2.42 -0.97
C LEU A 127 13.18 3.06 -1.73
N ILE A 128 14.41 2.93 -1.22
CA ILE A 128 15.62 3.40 -1.91
C ILE A 128 15.82 2.64 -3.23
N GLN A 129 15.56 1.34 -3.27
CA GLN A 129 15.65 0.54 -4.49
C GLN A 129 14.65 1.03 -5.56
N LEU A 130 13.41 1.33 -5.16
CA LEU A 130 12.41 1.92 -6.05
C LEU A 130 12.83 3.31 -6.53
N TRP A 131 13.27 4.17 -5.60
CA TRP A 131 13.78 5.51 -5.92
C TRP A 131 14.96 5.48 -6.88
N ASN A 132 15.90 4.57 -6.68
CA ASN A 132 17.05 4.41 -7.58
C ASN A 132 16.62 3.96 -8.97
N SER A 133 15.60 3.13 -9.09
CA SER A 133 15.03 2.71 -10.37
C SER A 133 14.40 3.89 -11.11
N TYR A 134 13.62 4.70 -10.39
CA TYR A 134 13.06 5.95 -10.92
C TYR A 134 14.16 6.96 -11.32
N SER A 135 15.12 7.21 -10.42
CA SER A 135 16.22 8.16 -10.68
C SER A 135 17.05 7.76 -11.87
N PHE A 136 17.31 6.45 -12.06
CA PHE A 136 17.97 5.94 -13.23
C PHE A 136 17.19 6.28 -14.50
N PHE A 137 15.90 5.97 -14.52
CA PHE A 137 15.03 6.32 -15.65
C PHE A 137 15.04 7.83 -15.93
N ALA A 138 14.73 8.64 -14.92
CA ALA A 138 14.58 10.08 -15.07
C ALA A 138 15.88 10.76 -15.58
N THR A 139 17.03 10.31 -15.09
CA THR A 139 18.34 10.84 -15.52
C THR A 139 18.58 10.60 -16.99
N TYR A 140 18.46 9.37 -17.45
CA TYR A 140 18.76 9.04 -18.85
C TYR A 140 17.68 9.52 -19.80
N ALA A 141 16.40 9.43 -19.43
CA ALA A 141 15.29 9.97 -20.21
C ALA A 141 15.42 11.48 -20.45
N SER A 142 15.87 12.23 -19.42
CA SER A 142 16.11 13.68 -19.53
C SER A 142 17.28 14.00 -20.46
N VAL A 143 18.38 13.25 -20.39
CA VAL A 143 19.55 13.45 -21.24
C VAL A 143 19.23 13.18 -22.71
N ASP A 144 18.47 12.12 -22.97
CA ASP A 144 18.12 11.70 -24.34
C ASP A 144 16.87 12.40 -24.88
N GLY A 145 16.19 13.24 -24.08
CA GLY A 145 14.96 13.93 -24.47
C GLY A 145 13.78 12.98 -24.75
N TYR A 146 13.73 11.84 -24.04
CA TYR A 146 12.67 10.85 -24.24
C TYR A 146 11.30 11.42 -23.85
N ASP A 147 10.32 11.25 -24.75
CA ASP A 147 8.93 11.64 -24.56
C ASP A 147 8.04 10.40 -24.70
N PRO A 148 7.41 9.93 -23.62
CA PRO A 148 6.60 8.69 -23.63
C PRO A 148 5.35 8.78 -24.49
N TYR A 149 4.96 9.98 -24.91
CA TYR A 149 3.76 10.20 -25.74
C TYR A 149 4.04 10.27 -27.24
N LYS A 150 5.30 10.52 -27.63
CA LYS A 150 5.65 10.74 -29.05
C LYS A 150 6.13 9.49 -29.79
N ASN A 151 6.88 8.62 -29.12
CA ASN A 151 7.60 7.53 -29.76
C ASN A 151 7.18 6.17 -29.21
N LYS A 152 5.96 5.74 -29.52
CA LYS A 152 5.48 4.42 -29.09
C LYS A 152 6.02 3.33 -30.01
N VAL A 153 6.72 2.37 -29.43
CA VAL A 153 7.21 1.16 -30.09
C VAL A 153 6.17 0.05 -29.98
N ASN A 154 6.00 -0.72 -31.04
CA ASN A 154 5.07 -1.85 -31.04
C ASN A 154 5.61 -3.01 -30.19
N TYR A 155 4.71 -3.72 -29.49
CA TYR A 155 5.07 -4.87 -28.66
C TYR A 155 5.81 -5.98 -29.43
N ILE A 156 5.57 -6.11 -30.74
CA ILE A 156 6.25 -7.11 -31.57
C ILE A 156 7.77 -6.89 -31.60
N ASP A 157 8.20 -5.64 -31.54
CA ASP A 157 9.61 -5.21 -31.61
C ASP A 157 10.32 -5.30 -30.25
N PHE A 158 9.59 -5.62 -29.19
CA PHE A 158 10.16 -5.79 -27.86
C PHE A 158 11.12 -6.97 -27.80
N SER A 159 12.26 -6.76 -27.14
CA SER A 159 13.21 -7.83 -26.85
C SER A 159 12.59 -8.90 -25.93
N ILE A 160 13.23 -10.04 -25.79
CA ILE A 160 12.80 -11.10 -24.88
C ILE A 160 12.76 -10.58 -23.43
N MET A 161 13.73 -9.73 -23.04
CA MET A 161 13.77 -9.13 -21.68
C MET A 161 12.63 -8.13 -21.47
N ASP A 162 12.27 -7.37 -22.48
CA ASP A 162 11.14 -6.44 -22.42
C ASP A 162 9.82 -7.19 -22.26
N LYS A 163 9.60 -8.21 -23.08
CA LYS A 163 8.43 -9.08 -23.01
C LYS A 163 8.33 -9.80 -21.67
N TRP A 164 9.48 -10.22 -21.11
CA TRP A 164 9.53 -10.87 -19.80
C TRP A 164 9.10 -9.94 -18.68
N ILE A 165 9.66 -8.72 -18.60
CA ILE A 165 9.30 -7.79 -17.50
C ILE A 165 7.86 -7.30 -17.62
N ILE A 166 7.35 -7.04 -18.84
CA ILE A 166 5.93 -6.70 -19.06
C ILE A 166 5.03 -7.86 -18.67
N SER A 167 5.40 -9.10 -18.96
CA SER A 167 4.65 -10.27 -18.47
C SER A 167 4.61 -10.32 -16.93
N LYS A 168 5.75 -10.06 -16.27
CA LYS A 168 5.84 -9.97 -14.82
C LYS A 168 4.96 -8.84 -14.25
N LEU A 169 4.95 -7.67 -14.89
CA LEU A 169 4.10 -6.54 -14.54
C LEU A 169 2.61 -6.92 -14.60
N ASN A 170 2.17 -7.56 -15.67
CA ASN A 170 0.78 -7.98 -15.81
C ASN A 170 0.36 -9.03 -14.76
N VAL A 171 1.25 -9.96 -14.42
CA VAL A 171 1.03 -10.90 -13.32
C VAL A 171 0.91 -10.15 -12.00
N PHE A 172 1.81 -9.18 -11.75
CA PHE A 172 1.77 -8.34 -10.56
C PHE A 172 0.45 -7.55 -10.45
N ILE A 173 -0.01 -6.88 -11.52
CA ILE A 173 -1.27 -6.14 -11.56
C ILE A 173 -2.45 -7.05 -11.19
N ARG A 174 -2.52 -8.23 -11.81
CA ARG A 174 -3.58 -9.21 -11.53
C ARG A 174 -3.56 -9.63 -10.05
N ASP A 175 -2.40 -9.96 -9.55
CA ASP A 175 -2.22 -10.43 -8.16
C ASP A 175 -2.51 -9.31 -7.15
N CYS A 176 -2.16 -8.04 -7.47
CA CYS A 176 -2.52 -6.87 -6.68
C CYS A 176 -4.03 -6.69 -6.58
N ASN A 177 -4.72 -6.67 -7.72
CA ASN A 177 -6.17 -6.49 -7.75
C ASN A 177 -6.86 -7.56 -6.91
N SER A 178 -6.52 -8.84 -7.13
CA SER A 178 -7.07 -9.94 -6.36
C SER A 178 -6.79 -9.85 -4.85
N SER A 179 -5.60 -9.40 -4.47
CA SER A 179 -5.23 -9.26 -3.06
C SER A 179 -5.97 -8.10 -2.39
N LEU A 180 -6.11 -6.97 -3.08
CA LEU A 180 -6.80 -5.79 -2.56
C LEU A 180 -8.30 -5.99 -2.46
N GLU A 181 -8.92 -6.72 -3.40
CA GLU A 181 -10.33 -7.13 -3.30
C GLU A 181 -10.61 -7.97 -2.04
N GLN A 182 -9.61 -8.69 -1.54
CA GLN A 182 -9.68 -9.48 -0.32
C GLN A 182 -9.18 -8.72 0.93
N PHE A 183 -8.89 -7.42 0.81
CA PHE A 183 -8.27 -6.60 1.87
C PHE A 183 -6.92 -7.14 2.39
N ARG A 184 -6.17 -7.85 1.53
CA ARG A 184 -4.89 -8.48 1.88
C ARG A 184 -3.70 -7.68 1.33
N SER A 185 -3.50 -6.48 1.90
CA SER A 185 -2.35 -5.63 1.56
C SER A 185 -1.01 -6.32 1.79
N ASP A 186 -0.92 -7.21 2.77
CA ASP A 186 0.29 -7.98 3.07
C ASP A 186 0.71 -8.91 1.91
N ILE A 187 -0.26 -9.53 1.24
CA ILE A 187 0.01 -10.36 0.06
C ILE A 187 0.44 -9.47 -1.12
N MET A 188 -0.27 -8.38 -1.34
CA MET A 188 0.06 -7.41 -2.39
C MET A 188 1.49 -6.88 -2.23
N MET A 189 1.88 -6.44 -1.03
CA MET A 189 3.21 -5.89 -0.77
C MET A 189 4.33 -6.92 -0.97
N ARG A 190 4.12 -8.19 -0.64
CA ARG A 190 5.09 -9.26 -0.95
C ARG A 190 5.25 -9.47 -2.44
N LYS A 191 4.17 -9.38 -3.21
CA LYS A 191 4.24 -9.46 -4.68
C LYS A 191 4.95 -8.23 -5.28
N PHE A 192 4.71 -7.05 -4.69
CA PHE A 192 5.42 -5.84 -5.05
C PHE A 192 6.94 -5.97 -4.83
N ASP A 193 7.37 -6.48 -3.67
CA ASP A 193 8.79 -6.71 -3.38
C ASP A 193 9.45 -7.62 -4.42
N LEU A 194 8.77 -8.69 -4.82
CA LEU A 194 9.28 -9.61 -5.85
C LEU A 194 9.38 -8.92 -7.22
N PHE A 195 8.34 -8.16 -7.59
CA PHE A 195 8.37 -7.41 -8.86
C PHE A 195 9.47 -6.34 -8.86
N LEU A 196 9.65 -5.62 -7.76
CA LEU A 196 10.70 -4.61 -7.62
C LEU A 196 12.11 -5.22 -7.75
N ASP A 197 12.31 -6.41 -7.21
CA ASP A 197 13.58 -7.15 -7.39
C ASP A 197 13.77 -7.58 -8.86
N ASP A 198 12.74 -8.09 -9.52
CA ASP A 198 12.78 -8.44 -10.95
C ASP A 198 13.09 -7.19 -11.81
N LEU A 199 12.46 -6.06 -11.51
CA LEU A 199 12.65 -4.81 -12.23
C LEU A 199 14.07 -4.25 -12.03
N SER A 200 14.49 -4.08 -10.78
CA SER A 200 15.74 -3.40 -10.43
C SER A 200 16.97 -4.30 -10.66
N ASN A 201 16.94 -5.51 -10.09
CA ASN A 201 18.11 -6.39 -10.06
C ASN A 201 18.30 -7.20 -11.34
N TRP A 202 17.24 -7.40 -12.13
CA TRP A 202 17.31 -8.12 -13.39
C TRP A 202 17.14 -7.19 -14.58
N TYR A 203 15.95 -6.63 -14.78
CA TYR A 203 15.65 -5.88 -16.00
C TYR A 203 16.58 -4.65 -16.14
N ILE A 204 16.58 -3.73 -15.20
CA ILE A 204 17.41 -2.51 -15.27
C ILE A 204 18.90 -2.88 -15.34
N ARG A 205 19.35 -3.79 -14.47
CA ARG A 205 20.76 -4.16 -14.40
C ARG A 205 21.29 -4.75 -15.72
N ARG A 206 20.51 -5.61 -16.37
CA ARG A 206 20.89 -6.24 -17.64
C ARG A 206 20.70 -5.31 -18.84
N SER A 207 19.74 -4.40 -18.76
CA SER A 207 19.39 -3.46 -19.85
C SER A 207 20.18 -2.15 -19.79
N ARG A 208 21.04 -1.92 -18.77
CA ARG A 208 21.76 -0.64 -18.58
C ARG A 208 22.47 -0.14 -19.85
N ARG A 209 23.10 -1.02 -20.59
CA ARG A 209 23.86 -0.66 -21.81
C ARG A 209 22.95 -0.06 -22.89
N ARG A 210 21.70 -0.44 -22.95
CA ARG A 210 20.71 0.07 -23.91
C ARG A 210 20.42 1.56 -23.70
N PHE A 211 20.50 2.04 -22.46
CA PHE A 211 20.23 3.44 -22.12
C PHE A 211 21.39 4.39 -22.46
N TRP A 212 22.64 3.93 -22.43
CA TRP A 212 23.78 4.82 -22.64
C TRP A 212 24.68 4.50 -23.84
N LYS A 213 24.64 3.27 -24.37
CA LYS A 213 25.55 2.81 -25.44
C LYS A 213 24.85 2.21 -26.66
N SER A 214 23.51 2.18 -26.65
CA SER A 214 22.81 1.65 -27.83
C SER A 214 22.96 2.61 -28.99
N GLU A 215 23.45 2.09 -30.10
CA GLU A 215 23.47 2.77 -31.41
C GLU A 215 22.15 2.57 -32.15
N ASP A 216 21.32 1.62 -31.68
CA ASP A 216 19.98 1.34 -32.18
C ASP A 216 18.94 2.17 -31.46
N ASP A 217 18.43 3.19 -32.10
CA ASP A 217 17.41 4.09 -31.58
C ASP A 217 16.13 3.34 -31.18
N LEU A 218 15.75 2.30 -31.95
CA LEU A 218 14.55 1.52 -31.67
C LEU A 218 14.69 0.69 -30.36
N ASP A 219 15.82 0.01 -30.17
CA ASP A 219 16.11 -0.75 -28.96
C ASP A 219 16.16 0.16 -27.73
N LYS A 220 16.77 1.33 -27.86
CA LYS A 220 16.84 2.34 -26.79
C LYS A 220 15.46 2.88 -26.42
N GLN A 221 14.65 3.25 -27.43
CA GLN A 221 13.28 3.73 -27.23
C GLN A 221 12.40 2.66 -26.58
N THR A 222 12.54 1.40 -27.00
CA THR A 222 11.84 0.27 -26.39
C THR A 222 12.19 0.12 -24.91
N ALA A 223 13.48 0.22 -24.56
CA ALA A 223 13.91 0.14 -23.16
C ALA A 223 13.30 1.26 -22.32
N TYR A 224 13.25 2.49 -22.81
CA TYR A 224 12.59 3.61 -22.13
C TYR A 224 11.10 3.38 -21.95
N GLN A 225 10.40 2.97 -23.02
CA GLN A 225 8.96 2.74 -22.98
C GLN A 225 8.60 1.69 -21.93
N VAL A 226 9.30 0.56 -21.92
CA VAL A 226 9.06 -0.54 -20.98
C VAL A 226 9.34 -0.12 -19.54
N LEU A 227 10.46 0.60 -19.31
CA LEU A 227 10.77 1.07 -17.97
C LEU A 227 9.79 2.13 -17.48
N TYR A 228 9.36 3.04 -18.36
CA TYR A 228 8.32 4.03 -18.08
C TYR A 228 7.00 3.34 -17.68
N GLU A 229 6.55 2.35 -18.46
CA GLU A 229 5.33 1.60 -18.17
C GLU A 229 5.41 0.88 -16.83
N CYS A 230 6.53 0.22 -16.52
CA CYS A 230 6.74 -0.42 -15.24
C CYS A 230 6.67 0.58 -14.07
N LEU A 231 7.38 1.70 -14.17
CA LEU A 231 7.45 2.69 -13.09
C LEU A 231 6.12 3.40 -12.87
N THR A 232 5.44 3.83 -13.92
CA THR A 232 4.14 4.52 -13.81
C THR A 232 3.01 3.62 -13.32
N THR A 233 3.17 2.32 -13.45
CA THR A 233 2.19 1.34 -12.94
C THR A 233 2.38 1.06 -11.45
N VAL A 234 3.62 1.14 -10.93
CA VAL A 234 3.92 0.75 -9.54
C VAL A 234 4.08 1.93 -8.58
N ILE A 235 4.18 3.15 -9.07
CA ILE A 235 4.23 4.38 -8.28
C ILE A 235 2.84 4.99 -8.16
#